data_e99a9f5e90d83119f3f86689f1cd9720
#
_entry.id   e99a9f5e90d83119f3f86689f1cd9720
#
_cell.length_a   1.000
_cell.length_b   1.000
_cell.length_c   1.000
_cell.angle_alpha   90.00
_cell.angle_beta   90.00
_cell.angle_gamma   90.00
#
_symmetry.space_group_name_H-M   'P 1'
#
loop_
_entity.id
_entity.type
_entity.pdbx_description
1 polymer ?
#
loop_
_entity_poly.entity_id
_entity_poly.type
_entity_poly.pdbx_seq_one_letter_code
_entity_poly.pdbx_strand_id
1 'polypeptide(L)'
;MENEPIRTEVDGITFLSTGHYYEGINQWVAHKLKEGDTDAFDYAARQMSKLLPKNAVLVPIPGRHGKADQTMHLCRDIASYTCLPVVDALRGKDRESQYEAKYKCRSLTEEQLGFHRVASLPSDRVPYLIDNVVDTGTTAKAAVKALGGGIVLSYAMSDTLLERQNITRSFTR
;
A
#
# COMPACT_ATOMS: atom_id res chain seq x y z
N MET A 1 -20.87 -3.22 -10.40
CA MET A 1 -19.74 -3.13 -11.37
C MET A 1 -18.47 -3.43 -10.61
N GLU A 2 -17.65 -4.33 -11.11
CA GLU A 2 -16.30 -4.50 -10.58
C GLU A 2 -15.46 -3.31 -11.02
N ASN A 3 -14.67 -2.74 -10.10
CA ASN A 3 -13.75 -1.66 -10.43
C ASN A 3 -12.66 -2.19 -11.37
N GLU A 4 -12.21 -1.38 -12.30
CA GLU A 4 -11.05 -1.73 -13.12
C GLU A 4 -9.77 -1.55 -12.30
N PRO A 5 -8.90 -2.57 -12.24
CA PRO A 5 -7.62 -2.45 -11.56
C PRO A 5 -6.75 -1.39 -12.22
N ILE A 6 -5.99 -0.67 -11.40
CA ILE A 6 -5.05 0.34 -11.85
C ILE A 6 -3.64 -0.21 -11.73
N ARG A 7 -2.85 -0.07 -12.81
CA ARG A 7 -1.41 -0.29 -12.80
C ARG A 7 -0.70 0.97 -13.27
N THR A 8 0.21 1.48 -12.47
CA THR A 8 1.02 2.64 -12.83
C THR A 8 2.45 2.47 -12.34
N GLU A 9 3.37 3.21 -12.94
CA GLU A 9 4.77 3.25 -12.52
C GLU A 9 5.16 4.69 -12.22
N VAL A 10 5.67 4.93 -11.02
CA VAL A 10 6.11 6.24 -10.55
C VAL A 10 7.49 6.07 -9.90
N ASP A 11 8.47 6.85 -10.36
CA ASP A 11 9.86 6.80 -9.88
C ASP A 11 10.47 5.38 -9.90
N GLY A 12 10.16 4.61 -10.94
CA GLY A 12 10.63 3.23 -11.10
C GLY A 12 9.94 2.19 -10.23
N ILE A 13 8.91 2.56 -9.48
CA ILE A 13 8.15 1.68 -8.60
C ILE A 13 6.79 1.39 -9.24
N THR A 14 6.43 0.11 -9.32
CA THR A 14 5.11 -0.32 -9.79
C THR A 14 4.09 -0.26 -8.66
N PHE A 15 2.98 0.42 -8.92
CA PHE A 15 1.81 0.51 -8.05
C PHE A 15 0.63 -0.20 -8.70
N LEU A 16 0.00 -1.09 -7.95
CA LEU A 16 -1.26 -1.75 -8.30
C LEU A 16 -2.33 -1.33 -7.31
N SER A 17 -3.56 -1.18 -7.81
CA SER A 17 -4.72 -0.93 -6.96
C SER A 17 -5.97 -1.60 -7.53
N THR A 18 -6.91 -1.94 -6.67
CA THR A 18 -8.20 -2.48 -7.12
C THR A 18 -9.10 -1.44 -7.77
N GLY A 19 -8.84 -0.15 -7.58
CA GLY A 19 -9.56 0.94 -8.21
C GLY A 19 -9.21 2.33 -7.68
N HIS A 20 -9.83 3.35 -8.26
CA HIS A 20 -9.70 4.74 -7.81
C HIS A 20 -10.41 4.99 -6.49
N TYR A 21 -9.81 5.81 -5.65
CA TYR A 21 -10.34 6.14 -4.32
C TYR A 21 -11.73 6.75 -4.35
N TYR A 22 -12.02 7.63 -5.32
CA TYR A 22 -13.31 8.33 -5.45
C TYR A 22 -14.34 7.60 -6.31
N GLU A 23 -14.04 6.40 -6.80
CA GLU A 23 -14.98 5.62 -7.61
C GLU A 23 -15.82 4.65 -6.77
N GLY A 24 -17.11 4.57 -7.11
CA GLY A 24 -18.03 3.62 -6.50
C GLY A 24 -18.05 3.68 -4.97
N ILE A 25 -17.85 2.55 -4.33
CA ILE A 25 -17.84 2.40 -2.86
C ILE A 25 -16.43 2.52 -2.25
N ASN A 26 -15.40 2.77 -3.05
CA ASN A 26 -14.01 2.66 -2.60
C ASN A 26 -13.67 3.61 -1.46
N GLN A 27 -14.15 4.84 -1.51
CA GLN A 27 -13.95 5.81 -0.43
C GLN A 27 -14.61 5.33 0.87
N TRP A 28 -15.82 4.82 0.80
CA TRP A 28 -16.53 4.29 1.95
C TRP A 28 -15.80 3.09 2.56
N VAL A 29 -15.38 2.12 1.74
CA VAL A 29 -14.60 0.96 2.20
C VAL A 29 -13.27 1.41 2.82
N ALA A 30 -12.56 2.35 2.21
CA ALA A 30 -11.31 2.89 2.74
C ALA A 30 -11.49 3.53 4.12
N HIS A 31 -12.59 4.24 4.36
CA HIS A 31 -12.93 4.76 5.69
C HIS A 31 -13.20 3.63 6.69
N LYS A 32 -13.95 2.61 6.29
CA LYS A 32 -14.24 1.45 7.13
C LYS A 32 -12.98 0.65 7.49
N LEU A 33 -12.02 0.52 6.58
CA LEU A 33 -10.71 -0.07 6.88
C LEU A 33 -9.98 0.69 8.00
N LYS A 34 -10.03 2.01 7.99
CA LYS A 34 -9.45 2.84 9.07
C LYS A 34 -10.15 2.65 10.41
N GLU A 35 -11.44 2.40 10.39
CA GLU A 35 -12.25 2.11 11.59
C GLU A 35 -12.03 0.68 12.14
N GLY A 36 -11.35 -0.18 11.39
CA GLY A 36 -11.12 -1.57 11.77
C GLY A 36 -12.30 -2.50 11.47
N ASP A 37 -13.17 -2.12 10.54
CA ASP A 37 -14.35 -2.90 10.17
C ASP A 37 -13.97 -4.21 9.47
N THR A 38 -14.38 -5.34 10.04
CA THR A 38 -13.98 -6.68 9.56
C THR A 38 -14.57 -7.02 8.19
N ASP A 39 -15.78 -6.57 7.89
CA ASP A 39 -16.40 -6.82 6.58
C ASP A 39 -15.69 -6.02 5.49
N ALA A 40 -15.24 -4.81 5.80
CA ALA A 40 -14.41 -4.01 4.89
C ALA A 40 -13.06 -4.65 4.63
N PHE A 41 -12.41 -5.23 5.64
CA PHE A 41 -11.16 -5.98 5.47
C PHE A 41 -11.36 -7.21 4.58
N ASP A 42 -12.40 -8.02 4.83
CA ASP A 42 -12.71 -9.20 4.01
C ASP A 42 -12.98 -8.80 2.55
N TYR A 43 -13.79 -7.77 2.34
CA TYR A 43 -14.10 -7.27 1.00
C TYR A 43 -12.85 -6.79 0.26
N ALA A 44 -12.03 -5.94 0.90
CA ALA A 44 -10.80 -5.43 0.32
C ALA A 44 -9.81 -6.55 0.00
N ALA A 45 -9.61 -7.49 0.93
CA ALA A 45 -8.75 -8.64 0.75
C ALA A 45 -9.16 -9.49 -0.46
N ARG A 46 -10.46 -9.75 -0.61
CA ARG A 46 -11.01 -10.50 -1.74
C ARG A 46 -10.72 -9.83 -3.08
N GLN A 47 -10.87 -8.50 -3.17
CA GLN A 47 -10.57 -7.76 -4.38
C GLN A 47 -9.06 -7.76 -4.68
N MET A 48 -8.22 -7.49 -3.67
CA MET A 48 -6.77 -7.44 -3.82
C MET A 48 -6.17 -8.81 -4.19
N SER A 49 -6.74 -9.90 -3.68
CA SER A 49 -6.31 -11.27 -3.97
C SER A 49 -6.32 -11.61 -5.46
N LYS A 50 -7.24 -11.02 -6.22
CA LYS A 50 -7.36 -11.21 -7.67
C LYS A 50 -6.15 -10.67 -8.46
N LEU A 51 -5.37 -9.77 -7.86
CA LEU A 51 -4.24 -9.10 -8.50
C LEU A 51 -2.89 -9.75 -8.17
N LEU A 52 -2.87 -10.76 -7.33
CA LEU A 52 -1.65 -11.37 -6.81
C LEU A 52 -1.26 -12.64 -7.57
N PRO A 53 0.00 -12.75 -8.02
CA PRO A 53 0.50 -14.00 -8.61
C PRO A 53 0.83 -15.04 -7.53
N LYS A 54 0.93 -16.30 -7.92
CA LYS A 54 1.21 -17.43 -7.01
C LYS A 54 2.60 -17.37 -6.36
N ASN A 55 3.54 -16.65 -6.94
CA ASN A 55 4.90 -16.48 -6.43
C ASN A 55 5.09 -15.21 -5.61
N ALA A 56 4.02 -14.54 -5.20
CA ALA A 56 4.10 -13.37 -4.33
C ALA A 56 4.44 -13.75 -2.87
N VAL A 57 5.03 -12.82 -2.15
CA VAL A 57 5.11 -12.77 -0.69
C VAL A 57 4.53 -11.44 -0.23
N LEU A 58 3.65 -11.46 0.75
CA LEU A 58 2.96 -10.28 1.24
C LEU A 58 3.79 -9.62 2.34
N VAL A 59 4.05 -8.33 2.19
CA VAL A 59 4.79 -7.51 3.16
C VAL A 59 3.91 -6.33 3.58
N PRO A 60 3.37 -6.32 4.81
CA PRO A 60 2.55 -5.22 5.27
C PRO A 60 3.41 -3.96 5.48
N ILE A 61 2.92 -2.82 4.98
CA ILE A 61 3.57 -1.52 5.19
C ILE A 61 3.25 -1.02 6.61
N PRO A 62 4.24 -0.59 7.41
CA PRO A 62 4.00 -0.10 8.76
C PRO A 62 3.11 1.14 8.80
N GLY A 63 2.18 1.18 9.75
CA GLY A 63 1.35 2.33 10.05
C GLY A 63 2.08 3.39 10.89
N ARG A 64 1.31 4.34 11.43
CA ARG A 64 1.81 5.50 12.19
C ARG A 64 2.59 5.14 13.47
N HIS A 65 2.36 3.96 14.03
CA HIS A 65 3.07 3.47 15.23
C HIS A 65 4.33 2.66 14.90
N GLY A 66 4.79 2.70 13.64
CA GLY A 66 6.00 2.02 13.20
C GLY A 66 5.88 0.51 13.06
N LYS A 67 4.69 -0.03 13.28
CA LYS A 67 4.32 -1.44 13.12
C LYS A 67 3.15 -1.59 12.17
N ALA A 68 3.05 -2.75 11.55
CA ALA A 68 1.95 -3.09 10.67
C ALA A 68 0.78 -3.68 11.47
N ASP A 69 -0.22 -2.86 11.80
CA ASP A 69 -1.43 -3.30 12.49
C ASP A 69 -2.56 -3.59 11.49
N GLN A 70 -3.13 -2.56 10.88
CA GLN A 70 -4.23 -2.71 9.91
C GLN A 70 -3.77 -3.41 8.62
N THR A 71 -2.59 -3.08 8.12
CA THR A 71 -2.03 -3.74 6.93
C THR A 71 -1.66 -5.20 7.20
N MET A 72 -1.28 -5.57 8.43
CA MET A 72 -1.10 -6.95 8.83
C MET A 72 -2.42 -7.72 8.83
N HIS A 73 -3.49 -7.13 9.34
CA HIS A 73 -4.83 -7.71 9.27
C HIS A 73 -5.21 -7.97 7.80
N LEU A 74 -5.05 -6.97 6.95
CA LEU A 74 -5.34 -7.08 5.53
C LEU A 74 -4.51 -8.18 4.86
N CYS A 75 -3.21 -8.29 5.17
CA CYS A 75 -2.36 -9.37 4.67
C CYS A 75 -2.83 -10.76 5.10
N ARG A 76 -3.28 -10.92 6.34
CA ARG A 76 -3.80 -12.20 6.84
C ARG A 76 -5.09 -12.60 6.12
N ASP A 77 -5.97 -11.63 5.87
CA ASP A 77 -7.21 -11.89 5.12
C ASP A 77 -6.91 -12.24 3.66
N ILE A 78 -5.97 -11.53 3.01
CA ILE A 78 -5.49 -11.89 1.66
C ILE A 78 -4.89 -13.30 1.65
N ALA A 79 -4.07 -13.64 2.64
CA ALA A 79 -3.47 -14.97 2.76
C ALA A 79 -4.52 -16.08 2.91
N SER A 80 -5.65 -15.80 3.56
CA SER A 80 -6.76 -16.76 3.68
C SER A 80 -7.38 -17.12 2.32
N TYR A 81 -7.35 -16.21 1.35
CA TYR A 81 -7.83 -16.45 -0.01
C TYR A 81 -6.78 -17.04 -0.96
N THR A 82 -5.51 -16.75 -0.72
CA THR A 82 -4.42 -17.00 -1.68
C THR A 82 -3.43 -18.07 -1.24
N CYS A 83 -3.39 -18.38 0.06
CA CYS A 83 -2.35 -19.21 0.70
C CYS A 83 -0.92 -18.63 0.53
N LEU A 84 -0.79 -17.33 0.23
CA LEU A 84 0.51 -16.68 0.11
C LEU A 84 1.14 -16.44 1.48
N PRO A 85 2.48 -16.54 1.60
CA PRO A 85 3.17 -16.24 2.84
C PRO A 85 3.11 -14.74 3.15
N VAL A 86 3.03 -14.43 4.44
CA VAL A 86 3.10 -13.06 4.98
C VAL A 86 4.37 -12.92 5.78
N VAL A 87 5.17 -11.90 5.48
CA VAL A 87 6.41 -11.60 6.22
C VAL A 87 6.34 -10.16 6.74
N ASP A 88 6.32 -10.01 8.05
CA ASP A 88 6.37 -8.70 8.73
C ASP A 88 7.83 -8.18 8.76
N ALA A 89 8.26 -7.67 7.60
CA ALA A 89 9.67 -7.37 7.32
C ALA A 89 10.08 -5.93 7.58
N LEU A 90 9.14 -5.03 7.88
CA LEU A 90 9.41 -3.60 8.00
C LEU A 90 9.03 -3.05 9.38
N ARG A 91 9.83 -2.09 9.84
CA ARG A 91 9.52 -1.25 11.00
C ARG A 91 9.75 0.21 10.64
N GLY A 92 9.11 1.10 11.36
CA GLY A 92 9.25 2.53 11.22
C GLY A 92 9.25 3.24 12.56
N LYS A 93 9.28 4.56 12.53
CA LYS A 93 9.16 5.41 13.72
C LYS A 93 7.69 5.62 14.07
N ASP A 94 7.40 5.83 15.35
CA ASP A 94 6.12 6.36 15.79
C ASP A 94 5.99 7.82 15.31
N ARG A 95 4.85 8.15 14.69
CA ARG A 95 4.64 9.42 14.01
C ARG A 95 3.16 9.80 13.95
N GLU A 96 2.90 11.05 13.62
CA GLU A 96 1.54 11.45 13.23
C GLU A 96 1.09 10.74 11.95
N SER A 97 -0.21 10.58 11.77
CA SER A 97 -0.76 9.99 10.55
C SER A 97 -0.52 10.89 9.32
N GLN A 98 -0.54 10.30 8.13
CA GLN A 98 -0.51 11.07 6.87
C GLN A 98 -1.64 12.11 6.80
N TYR A 99 -2.82 11.77 7.33
CA TYR A 99 -3.96 12.67 7.37
C TYR A 99 -3.69 13.87 8.27
N GLU A 100 -3.15 13.65 9.48
CA GLU A 100 -2.80 14.73 10.42
C GLU A 100 -1.69 15.63 9.85
N ALA A 101 -0.67 15.05 9.23
CA ALA A 101 0.39 15.80 8.56
C ALA A 101 -0.17 16.68 7.42
N LYS A 102 -1.05 16.13 6.58
CA LYS A 102 -1.70 16.85 5.48
C LYS A 102 -2.59 17.98 6.01
N TYR A 103 -3.36 17.74 7.06
CA TYR A 103 -4.20 18.76 7.70
C TYR A 103 -3.38 19.94 8.23
N LYS A 104 -2.18 19.68 8.75
CA LYS A 104 -1.23 20.72 9.20
C LYS A 104 -0.37 21.29 8.06
N CYS A 105 -0.73 21.05 6.80
CA CYS A 105 0.04 21.47 5.62
C CYS A 105 1.49 20.99 5.61
N ARG A 106 1.75 19.81 6.18
CA ARG A 106 3.08 19.18 6.20
C ARG A 106 3.10 17.91 5.36
N SER A 107 4.26 17.63 4.75
CA SER A 107 4.53 16.34 4.12
C SER A 107 5.46 15.52 5.01
N LEU A 108 5.15 14.24 5.19
CA LEU A 108 6.06 13.32 5.87
C LEU A 108 7.26 13.02 4.97
N THR A 109 8.46 13.05 5.54
CA THR A 109 9.70 12.69 4.87
C THR A 109 10.06 11.23 5.12
N GLU A 110 10.95 10.65 4.27
CA GLU A 110 11.49 9.30 4.49
C GLU A 110 12.16 9.19 5.87
N GLU A 111 12.86 10.23 6.33
CA GLU A 111 13.51 10.27 7.64
C GLU A 111 12.50 10.22 8.79
N GLN A 112 11.37 10.92 8.68
CA GLN A 112 10.30 10.89 9.66
C GLN A 112 9.60 9.52 9.70
N LEU A 113 9.46 8.84 8.57
CA LEU A 113 8.95 7.48 8.48
C LEU A 113 9.92 6.48 9.12
N GLY A 114 11.22 6.64 8.88
CA GLY A 114 12.28 5.85 9.46
C GLY A 114 12.17 4.35 9.18
N PHE A 115 11.64 3.99 8.00
CA PHE A 115 11.45 2.58 7.64
C PHE A 115 12.79 1.87 7.49
N HIS A 116 12.84 0.67 8.05
CA HIS A 116 13.99 -0.23 7.94
C HIS A 116 13.53 -1.68 7.94
N ARG A 117 14.31 -2.53 7.31
CA ARG A 117 14.06 -3.95 7.19
C ARG A 117 14.49 -4.69 8.45
N VAL A 118 13.64 -5.58 8.95
CA VAL A 118 13.90 -6.40 10.16
C VAL A 118 13.83 -7.90 9.92
N ALA A 119 13.44 -8.35 8.72
CA ALA A 119 13.35 -9.77 8.39
C ALA A 119 13.76 -10.04 6.94
N SER A 120 14.25 -11.25 6.69
CA SER A 120 14.54 -11.73 5.34
C SER A 120 13.27 -12.21 4.63
N LEU A 121 13.28 -12.09 3.31
CA LEU A 121 12.21 -12.59 2.45
C LEU A 121 12.66 -13.86 1.71
N PRO A 122 11.71 -14.76 1.35
CA PRO A 122 12.01 -15.87 0.47
C PRO A 122 12.58 -15.38 -0.87
N SER A 123 13.72 -15.93 -1.29
CA SER A 123 14.45 -15.49 -2.50
C SER A 123 13.75 -15.85 -3.82
N ASP A 124 12.85 -16.83 -3.79
CA ASP A 124 12.08 -17.33 -4.93
C ASP A 124 10.71 -16.63 -5.11
N ARG A 125 10.43 -15.59 -4.30
CA ARG A 125 9.16 -14.88 -4.33
C ARG A 125 9.33 -13.39 -4.61
N VAL A 126 8.29 -12.81 -5.22
CA VAL A 126 8.23 -11.38 -5.51
C VAL A 126 7.54 -10.67 -4.34
N PRO A 127 8.18 -9.67 -3.71
CA PRO A 127 7.55 -8.91 -2.63
C PRO A 127 6.41 -8.03 -3.15
N TYR A 128 5.25 -8.14 -2.52
CA TYR A 128 4.12 -7.26 -2.68
C TYR A 128 3.89 -6.52 -1.37
N LEU A 129 4.15 -5.22 -1.38
CA LEU A 129 3.98 -4.35 -0.21
C LEU A 129 2.52 -3.91 -0.16
N ILE A 130 1.86 -4.26 0.93
CA ILE A 130 0.41 -4.09 1.09
C ILE A 130 0.09 -2.82 1.87
N ASP A 131 -0.76 -1.99 1.30
CA ASP A 131 -1.31 -0.79 1.94
C ASP A 131 -2.83 -0.72 1.75
N ASN A 132 -3.52 0.02 2.60
CA ASN A 132 -4.95 0.24 2.48
C ASN A 132 -5.26 1.20 1.31
N VAL A 133 -4.65 2.37 1.34
CA VAL A 133 -4.85 3.44 0.35
C VAL A 133 -3.51 4.12 0.06
N VAL A 134 -3.21 4.29 -1.22
CA VAL A 134 -2.08 5.10 -1.66
C VAL A 134 -2.60 6.46 -2.14
N ASP A 135 -2.15 7.53 -1.49
CA ASP A 135 -2.46 8.92 -1.88
C ASP A 135 -1.30 9.53 -2.68
N THR A 136 -0.27 10.04 -2.02
CA THR A 136 0.90 10.64 -2.69
C THR A 136 1.97 9.62 -3.07
N GLY A 137 1.91 8.44 -2.47
CA GLY A 137 2.90 7.38 -2.63
C GLY A 137 4.14 7.51 -1.76
N THR A 138 4.26 8.56 -0.94
CA THR A 138 5.46 8.80 -0.10
C THR A 138 5.74 7.64 0.85
N THR A 139 4.74 7.18 1.58
CA THR A 139 4.87 6.05 2.51
C THR A 139 5.24 4.75 1.79
N ALA A 140 4.55 4.46 0.69
CA ALA A 140 4.80 3.26 -0.09
C ALA A 140 6.18 3.26 -0.74
N LYS A 141 6.64 4.39 -1.30
CA LYS A 141 7.99 4.53 -1.87
C LYS A 141 9.08 4.31 -0.83
N ALA A 142 8.92 4.91 0.36
CA ALA A 142 9.84 4.72 1.47
C ALA A 142 9.91 3.24 1.91
N ALA A 143 8.78 2.56 1.95
CA ALA A 143 8.70 1.14 2.28
C ALA A 143 9.41 0.26 1.24
N VAL A 144 9.21 0.51 -0.05
CA VAL A 144 9.91 -0.20 -1.14
C VAL A 144 11.41 -0.01 -1.05
N LYS A 145 11.86 1.22 -0.82
CA LYS A 145 13.28 1.55 -0.66
C LYS A 145 13.90 0.83 0.53
N ALA A 146 13.23 0.84 1.68
CA ALA A 146 13.71 0.16 2.88
C ALA A 146 13.75 -1.36 2.73
N LEU A 147 12.81 -1.94 1.98
CA LEU A 147 12.76 -3.38 1.70
C LEU A 147 13.81 -3.82 0.67
N GLY A 148 14.22 -2.92 -0.22
CA GLY A 148 15.16 -3.19 -1.32
C GLY A 148 14.50 -3.58 -2.63
N GLY A 149 13.20 -3.31 -2.79
CA GLY A 149 12.42 -3.56 -4.00
C GLY A 149 11.03 -4.11 -3.70
N GLY A 150 10.26 -4.34 -4.75
CA GLY A 150 8.92 -4.91 -4.67
C GLY A 150 7.87 -4.10 -5.42
N ILE A 151 6.65 -4.61 -5.41
CA ILE A 151 5.48 -4.01 -6.04
C ILE A 151 4.52 -3.56 -4.94
N VAL A 152 3.99 -2.35 -5.04
CA VAL A 152 2.99 -1.85 -4.09
C VAL A 152 1.61 -2.29 -4.54
N LEU A 153 0.83 -2.88 -3.65
CA LEU A 153 -0.57 -3.22 -3.86
C LEU A 153 -1.43 -2.56 -2.79
N SER A 154 -2.40 -1.76 -3.21
CA SER A 154 -3.37 -1.11 -2.34
C SER A 154 -4.81 -1.44 -2.73
N TYR A 155 -5.73 -1.30 -1.77
CA TYR A 155 -7.15 -1.41 -2.08
C TYR A 155 -7.61 -0.25 -2.97
N ALA A 156 -7.21 0.98 -2.65
CA ALA A 156 -7.57 2.14 -3.44
C ALA A 156 -6.36 3.06 -3.68
N MET A 157 -6.42 3.82 -4.76
CA MET A 157 -5.39 4.79 -5.14
C MET A 157 -6.05 6.13 -5.47
N SER A 158 -5.52 7.22 -4.93
CA SER A 158 -5.99 8.56 -5.27
C SER A 158 -5.39 9.07 -6.57
N ASP A 159 -6.05 10.05 -7.17
CA ASP A 159 -5.60 10.68 -8.41
C ASP A 159 -4.29 11.45 -8.24
N THR A 160 -3.92 11.82 -7.03
CA THR A 160 -2.68 12.56 -6.73
C THR A 160 -1.44 11.84 -7.25
N LEU A 161 -1.35 10.52 -7.08
CA LEU A 161 -0.22 9.74 -7.61
C LEU A 161 -0.24 9.69 -9.15
N LEU A 162 -1.42 9.55 -9.75
CA LEU A 162 -1.60 9.47 -11.21
C LEU A 162 -1.30 10.82 -11.90
N GLU A 163 -1.68 11.93 -11.30
CA GLU A 163 -1.36 13.28 -11.79
C GLU A 163 0.15 13.54 -11.79
N ARG A 164 0.87 13.11 -10.74
CA ARG A 164 2.34 13.22 -10.68
C ARG A 164 3.02 12.47 -11.82
N GLN A 165 2.51 11.30 -12.22
CA GLN A 165 3.03 10.57 -13.36
C GLN A 165 2.90 11.37 -14.68
N ASN A 166 1.78 12.06 -14.89
CA ASN A 166 1.54 12.87 -16.07
C ASN A 166 2.47 14.08 -16.14
N ILE A 167 2.76 14.73 -15.01
CA ILE A 167 3.71 15.84 -14.92
C ILE A 167 5.12 15.36 -15.29
N THR A 168 5.58 14.24 -14.74
CA THR A 168 6.91 13.69 -15.04
C THR A 168 7.06 13.36 -16.53
N ARG A 169 6.04 12.80 -17.19
CA ARG A 169 6.05 12.52 -18.63
C ARG A 169 6.09 13.79 -19.50
N SER A 170 5.57 14.92 -19.04
CA SER A 170 5.59 16.18 -19.79
C SER A 170 6.96 16.87 -19.77
N PHE A 171 7.83 16.59 -18.80
CA PHE A 171 9.18 17.12 -18.71
C PHE A 171 10.25 16.28 -19.40
N THR A 172 9.93 15.08 -19.87
CA THR A 172 10.86 14.15 -20.56
C THR A 172 10.70 14.14 -22.07
N ARG A 173 9.97 15.10 -22.66
CA ARG A 173 9.84 15.29 -24.13
C ARG A 173 10.67 16.48 -24.62
#